data_bfb28f7cbe674ea30b52737446d0d855
#
_entry.id   bfb28f7cbe674ea30b52737446d0d855
#
_cell.length_a   1.000
_cell.length_b   1.000
_cell.length_c   1.000
_cell.angle_alpha   90.00
_cell.angle_beta   90.00
_cell.angle_gamma   90.00
#
_symmetry.space_group_name_H-M   'P 1'
#
loop_
_entity.id
_entity.type
_entity.pdbx_description
1 polymer ?
#
loop_
_entity_poly.entity_id
_entity_poly.type
_entity_poly.pdbx_seq_one_letter_code
_entity_poly.pdbx_strand_id
1 'polypeptide(L)'
;MVFSSVLFLFRFLPIFMICYFLVPRNMKNLVLFLGSLVFYAWGEPVYIFLMLFSTISDFVWGRLIEEYRGEDRSRIFLLCSVVINLFILGFFKYADFLLQTVNTVFGTSIPLLGLPLPIGISFYTFQTMSYVIDVYRGDAKAQRNILQFGVYVTMFPQLIAGPILKYHQIEKYLQERRSDLDAISYGAKRFVTGLAKKVLLANNLGLLWTQISSLKNDQMSVLMAWIGIAAYAFQIYFDFSGYSDMAIGLGAILGFHFPENFNYPYIATSVTDFWHRWHISLSTWFKEYVYIPLGGNRKGLARQILNILIVWTLTGIWHGAGWNFLFWGLWFALFLILEKLFLGELLKNAPVVFGRVYTLTVVLISWVFFALEKPGEILAYLQAMFGLNGVGLTNTQAMFLGNEYLVLLIIALVACLPGGSLLIHRLKSSKTGPAMALYRVGEKVIPAALLILSVAYIVDASYNPFLYFRF
;
A
#
# COMPACT_ATOMS: atom_id res chain seq x y z
N MET A 1 5.96 10.43 12.25
CA MET A 1 7.35 9.99 11.88
C MET A 1 7.31 9.09 10.64
N VAL A 2 8.44 8.96 9.91
CA VAL A 2 8.56 8.04 8.76
C VAL A 2 9.63 7.00 9.09
N PHE A 3 9.43 5.73 8.70
CA PHE A 3 10.38 4.64 9.01
C PHE A 3 11.77 4.87 8.42
N SER A 4 11.85 5.50 7.25
CA SER A 4 13.10 5.86 6.57
C SER A 4 13.67 7.22 7.04
N SER A 5 13.59 7.54 8.32
CA SER A 5 14.17 8.76 8.89
C SER A 5 15.20 8.46 9.98
N VAL A 6 16.22 9.32 10.09
CA VAL A 6 17.23 9.24 11.16
C VAL A 6 16.58 9.24 12.54
N LEU A 7 15.57 10.07 12.74
CA LEU A 7 14.83 10.15 14.00
C LEU A 7 14.19 8.83 14.40
N PHE A 8 13.53 8.16 13.42
CA PHE A 8 12.90 6.87 13.66
C PHE A 8 13.94 5.78 13.95
N LEU A 9 14.96 5.65 13.09
CA LEU A 9 15.93 4.55 13.15
C LEU A 9 16.84 4.62 14.39
N PHE A 10 17.28 5.82 14.78
CA PHE A 10 18.30 5.99 15.80
C PHE A 10 17.81 6.55 17.14
N ARG A 11 16.56 7.01 17.20
CA ARG A 11 15.99 7.48 18.48
C ARG A 11 14.74 6.71 18.84
N PHE A 12 13.68 6.80 18.05
CA PHE A 12 12.41 6.20 18.41
C PHE A 12 12.48 4.66 18.49
N LEU A 13 12.93 4.00 17.44
CA LEU A 13 12.95 2.54 17.36
C LEU A 13 13.82 1.88 18.46
N PRO A 14 15.07 2.31 18.72
CA PRO A 14 15.88 1.72 19.79
C PRO A 14 15.25 1.92 21.17
N ILE A 15 14.81 3.13 21.51
CA ILE A 15 14.17 3.42 22.80
C ILE A 15 12.90 2.57 22.97
N PHE A 16 12.04 2.53 21.95
CA PHE A 16 10.82 1.74 21.97
C PHE A 16 11.14 0.24 22.16
N MET A 17 12.11 -0.32 21.42
CA MET A 17 12.48 -1.73 21.53
C MET A 17 13.04 -2.06 22.91
N ILE A 18 13.88 -1.20 23.49
CA ILE A 18 14.40 -1.38 24.86
C ILE A 18 13.22 -1.42 25.83
N CYS A 19 12.32 -0.44 25.80
CA CYS A 19 11.14 -0.42 26.65
C CYS A 19 10.28 -1.67 26.48
N TYR A 20 10.02 -2.09 25.23
CA TYR A 20 9.17 -3.22 24.90
C TYR A 20 9.71 -4.57 25.39
N PHE A 21 11.03 -4.78 25.31
CA PHE A 21 11.67 -6.03 25.72
C PHE A 21 11.98 -6.10 27.23
N LEU A 22 12.16 -4.95 27.89
CA LEU A 22 12.39 -4.90 29.36
C LEU A 22 11.12 -5.11 30.18
N VAL A 23 9.94 -4.79 29.67
CA VAL A 23 8.71 -4.92 30.45
C VAL A 23 8.20 -6.37 30.48
N PRO A 24 7.48 -6.77 31.54
CA PRO A 24 6.84 -8.07 31.61
C PRO A 24 5.72 -8.22 30.56
N ARG A 25 5.32 -9.45 30.25
CA ARG A 25 4.39 -9.76 29.14
C ARG A 25 3.06 -9.02 29.22
N ASN A 26 2.51 -8.86 30.42
CA ASN A 26 1.23 -8.15 30.66
C ASN A 26 1.30 -6.64 30.33
N MET A 27 2.49 -6.05 30.34
CA MET A 27 2.67 -4.62 30.03
C MET A 27 3.03 -4.38 28.56
N LYS A 28 3.32 -5.41 27.74
CA LYS A 28 3.74 -5.23 26.36
C LYS A 28 2.69 -4.52 25.49
N ASN A 29 1.40 -4.77 25.72
CA ASN A 29 0.33 -4.05 25.02
C ASN A 29 0.30 -2.58 25.41
N LEU A 30 0.53 -2.24 26.68
CA LEU A 30 0.58 -0.84 27.13
C LEU A 30 1.75 -0.09 26.48
N VAL A 31 2.95 -0.67 26.49
CA VAL A 31 4.14 -0.08 25.85
C VAL A 31 3.91 0.09 24.34
N LEU A 32 3.34 -0.92 23.68
CA LEU A 32 3.06 -0.85 22.25
C LEU A 32 2.01 0.23 21.93
N PHE A 33 0.95 0.33 22.73
CA PHE A 33 -0.08 1.36 22.56
C PHE A 33 0.50 2.76 22.75
N LEU A 34 1.20 3.01 23.86
CA LEU A 34 1.80 4.32 24.15
C LEU A 34 2.87 4.70 23.12
N GLY A 35 3.74 3.74 22.73
CA GLY A 35 4.72 3.97 21.68
C GLY A 35 4.07 4.29 20.33
N SER A 36 2.96 3.64 20.00
CA SER A 36 2.19 3.93 18.78
C SER A 36 1.57 5.32 18.81
N LEU A 37 1.02 5.74 19.96
CA LEU A 37 0.50 7.09 20.12
C LEU A 37 1.59 8.15 19.97
N VAL A 38 2.78 7.95 20.57
CA VAL A 38 3.92 8.84 20.41
C VAL A 38 4.37 8.90 18.94
N PHE A 39 4.46 7.75 18.26
CA PHE A 39 4.81 7.70 16.85
C PHE A 39 3.83 8.50 15.98
N TYR A 40 2.53 8.35 16.22
CA TYR A 40 1.48 9.04 15.47
C TYR A 40 1.44 10.53 15.79
N ALA A 41 1.41 10.89 17.07
CA ALA A 41 1.34 12.28 17.53
C ALA A 41 2.55 13.13 17.07
N TRP A 42 3.69 12.51 16.83
CA TRP A 42 4.87 13.21 16.29
C TRP A 42 4.61 13.86 14.94
N GLY A 43 3.80 13.24 14.09
CA GLY A 43 3.42 13.78 12.79
C GLY A 43 2.04 14.44 12.78
N GLU A 44 1.15 14.01 13.67
CA GLU A 44 -0.28 14.36 13.69
C GLU A 44 -0.76 14.70 15.10
N PRO A 45 -0.28 15.80 15.72
CA PRO A 45 -0.57 16.09 17.13
C PRO A 45 -2.06 16.38 17.39
N VAL A 46 -2.81 16.86 16.40
CA VAL A 46 -4.25 17.15 16.52
C VAL A 46 -5.09 15.93 16.16
N TYR A 47 -4.74 15.24 15.08
CA TYR A 47 -5.55 14.13 14.55
C TYR A 47 -5.42 12.83 15.34
N ILE A 48 -4.53 12.78 16.32
CA ILE A 48 -4.50 11.68 17.30
C ILE A 48 -5.84 11.55 18.05
N PHE A 49 -6.50 12.66 18.36
CA PHE A 49 -7.81 12.64 19.02
C PHE A 49 -8.89 12.06 18.12
N LEU A 50 -8.82 12.29 16.80
CA LEU A 50 -9.74 11.69 15.84
C LEU A 50 -9.55 10.15 15.76
N MET A 51 -8.31 9.69 15.72
CA MET A 51 -7.98 8.26 15.73
C MET A 51 -8.46 7.59 17.04
N LEU A 52 -8.26 8.24 18.19
CA LEU A 52 -8.74 7.75 19.49
C LEU A 52 -10.27 7.73 19.54
N PHE A 53 -10.94 8.77 19.03
CA PHE A 53 -12.40 8.80 18.90
C PHE A 53 -12.92 7.62 18.09
N SER A 54 -12.38 7.40 16.87
CA SER A 54 -12.76 6.25 16.03
C SER A 54 -12.52 4.93 16.76
N THR A 55 -11.39 4.79 17.46
CA THR A 55 -11.06 3.60 18.24
C THR A 55 -12.08 3.33 19.33
N ILE A 56 -12.41 4.34 20.14
CA ILE A 56 -13.39 4.19 21.24
C ILE A 56 -14.79 3.93 20.67
N SER A 57 -15.18 4.67 19.64
CA SER A 57 -16.47 4.51 18.97
C SER A 57 -16.69 3.08 18.49
N ASP A 58 -15.74 2.52 17.72
CA ASP A 58 -15.91 1.17 17.17
C ASP A 58 -15.73 0.06 18.20
N PHE A 59 -14.98 0.31 19.27
CA PHE A 59 -14.96 -0.58 20.43
C PHE A 59 -16.37 -0.69 21.08
N VAL A 60 -17.05 0.44 21.25
CA VAL A 60 -18.41 0.47 21.82
C VAL A 60 -19.42 -0.17 20.86
N TRP A 61 -19.38 0.21 19.57
CA TRP A 61 -20.26 -0.37 18.56
C TRP A 61 -20.10 -1.88 18.44
N GLY A 62 -18.87 -2.38 18.43
CA GLY A 62 -18.62 -3.83 18.39
C GLY A 62 -19.25 -4.58 19.55
N ARG A 63 -19.21 -4.02 20.76
CA ARG A 63 -19.85 -4.61 21.94
C ARG A 63 -21.37 -4.58 21.86
N LEU A 64 -21.96 -3.45 21.42
CA LEU A 64 -23.40 -3.35 21.23
C LEU A 64 -23.91 -4.30 20.14
N ILE A 65 -23.17 -4.41 19.02
CA ILE A 65 -23.49 -5.35 17.94
C ILE A 65 -23.51 -6.79 18.43
N GLU A 66 -22.55 -7.19 19.27
CA GLU A 66 -22.50 -8.56 19.82
C GLU A 66 -23.61 -8.78 20.86
N GLU A 67 -23.86 -7.82 21.74
CA GLU A 67 -24.87 -7.89 22.80
C GLU A 67 -26.30 -8.08 22.24
N TYR A 68 -26.63 -7.34 21.17
CA TYR A 68 -27.94 -7.40 20.52
C TYR A 68 -27.96 -8.28 19.27
N ARG A 69 -27.03 -9.24 19.15
CA ARG A 69 -26.93 -10.13 18.01
C ARG A 69 -28.23 -10.92 17.82
N GLY A 70 -28.78 -10.89 16.61
CA GLY A 70 -30.05 -11.52 16.26
C GLY A 70 -31.26 -10.58 16.36
N GLU A 71 -31.09 -9.37 16.91
CA GLU A 71 -32.10 -8.34 16.93
C GLU A 71 -31.85 -7.29 15.83
N ASP A 72 -32.89 -6.56 15.41
CA ASP A 72 -32.78 -5.43 14.47
C ASP A 72 -31.84 -4.33 14.96
N ARG A 73 -31.74 -4.15 16.29
CA ARG A 73 -30.82 -3.21 16.93
C ARG A 73 -29.35 -3.43 16.53
N SER A 74 -28.93 -4.69 16.42
CA SER A 74 -27.56 -5.02 15.98
C SER A 74 -27.26 -4.46 14.60
N ARG A 75 -28.22 -4.52 13.67
CA ARG A 75 -28.11 -3.92 12.33
C ARG A 75 -28.04 -2.39 12.38
N ILE A 76 -28.83 -1.77 13.26
CA ILE A 76 -28.80 -0.30 13.44
C ILE A 76 -27.42 0.13 13.95
N PHE A 77 -26.87 -0.53 14.95
CA PHE A 77 -25.54 -0.22 15.50
C PHE A 77 -24.43 -0.41 14.46
N LEU A 78 -24.49 -1.46 13.64
CA LEU A 78 -23.58 -1.64 12.50
C LEU A 78 -23.69 -0.47 11.52
N LEU A 79 -24.89 -0.08 11.13
CA LEU A 79 -25.10 1.04 10.20
C LEU A 79 -24.58 2.37 10.80
N CYS A 80 -24.83 2.63 12.07
CA CYS A 80 -24.29 3.81 12.76
C CYS A 80 -22.77 3.84 12.72
N SER A 81 -22.10 2.73 13.06
CA SER A 81 -20.64 2.65 12.99
C SER A 81 -20.13 2.91 11.57
N VAL A 82 -20.68 2.22 10.56
CA VAL A 82 -20.27 2.38 9.16
C VAL A 82 -20.48 3.80 8.67
N VAL A 83 -21.64 4.42 8.98
CA VAL A 83 -21.95 5.81 8.57
C VAL A 83 -21.00 6.80 9.23
N ILE A 84 -20.71 6.67 10.54
CA ILE A 84 -19.77 7.54 11.25
C ILE A 84 -18.37 7.43 10.63
N ASN A 85 -17.87 6.21 10.41
CA ASN A 85 -16.55 5.98 9.82
C ASN A 85 -16.44 6.55 8.40
N LEU A 86 -17.45 6.31 7.56
CA LEU A 86 -17.49 6.84 6.19
C LEU A 86 -17.69 8.36 6.16
N PHE A 87 -18.46 8.93 7.10
CA PHE A 87 -18.62 10.37 7.20
C PHE A 87 -17.30 11.06 7.57
N ILE A 88 -16.60 10.54 8.59
CA ILE A 88 -15.29 11.08 8.98
C ILE A 88 -14.30 11.00 7.82
N LEU A 89 -14.16 9.83 7.21
CA LEU A 89 -13.29 9.65 6.04
C LEU A 89 -13.71 10.58 4.89
N GLY A 90 -15.00 10.65 4.62
CA GLY A 90 -15.58 11.49 3.56
C GLY A 90 -15.32 12.97 3.79
N PHE A 91 -15.51 13.44 5.02
CA PHE A 91 -15.30 14.84 5.36
C PHE A 91 -13.85 15.26 5.15
N PHE A 92 -12.89 14.55 5.76
CA PHE A 92 -11.49 14.95 5.65
C PHE A 92 -10.89 14.71 4.25
N LYS A 93 -11.37 13.72 3.52
CA LYS A 93 -10.78 13.36 2.24
C LYS A 93 -11.44 14.06 1.05
N TYR A 94 -12.76 14.27 1.07
CA TYR A 94 -13.49 14.68 -0.12
C TYR A 94 -14.18 16.04 -0.02
N ALA A 95 -14.25 16.67 1.14
CA ALA A 95 -14.96 17.95 1.30
C ALA A 95 -14.45 19.01 0.32
N ASP A 96 -13.15 19.26 0.28
CA ASP A 96 -12.57 20.27 -0.62
C ASP A 96 -12.69 19.89 -2.10
N PHE A 97 -12.54 18.63 -2.44
CA PHE A 97 -12.77 18.14 -3.80
C PHE A 97 -14.21 18.37 -4.27
N LEU A 98 -15.20 18.09 -3.41
CA LEU A 98 -16.61 18.32 -3.72
C LEU A 98 -16.90 19.83 -3.85
N LEU A 99 -16.39 20.65 -2.92
CA LEU A 99 -16.53 22.11 -2.98
C LEU A 99 -15.91 22.68 -4.24
N GLN A 100 -14.70 22.23 -4.60
CA GLN A 100 -14.04 22.67 -5.83
C GLN A 100 -14.81 22.22 -7.09
N THR A 101 -15.37 21.03 -7.08
CA THR A 101 -16.21 20.53 -8.19
C THR A 101 -17.48 21.39 -8.33
N VAL A 102 -18.15 21.70 -7.22
CA VAL A 102 -19.34 22.58 -7.20
C VAL A 102 -18.97 23.98 -7.73
N ASN A 103 -17.87 24.56 -7.24
CA ASN A 103 -17.39 25.87 -7.71
C ASN A 103 -17.14 25.88 -9.22
N THR A 104 -16.52 24.81 -9.75
CA THR A 104 -16.20 24.69 -11.18
C THR A 104 -17.48 24.52 -12.03
N VAL A 105 -18.43 23.69 -11.59
CA VAL A 105 -19.65 23.38 -12.37
C VAL A 105 -20.66 24.52 -12.33
N PHE A 106 -20.83 25.16 -11.16
CA PHE A 106 -21.87 26.17 -10.95
C PHE A 106 -21.32 27.62 -10.97
N GLY A 107 -20.00 27.82 -11.16
CA GLY A 107 -19.39 29.16 -11.16
C GLY A 107 -19.45 29.83 -9.77
N THR A 108 -19.55 29.06 -8.68
CA THR A 108 -19.58 29.57 -7.31
C THR A 108 -18.17 29.79 -6.77
N SER A 109 -18.05 30.55 -5.68
CA SER A 109 -16.75 30.83 -5.01
C SER A 109 -16.81 30.41 -3.53
N ILE A 110 -17.35 29.24 -3.25
CA ILE A 110 -17.43 28.71 -1.87
C ILE A 110 -15.99 28.47 -1.37
N PRO A 111 -15.60 29.01 -0.20
CA PRO A 111 -14.25 28.82 0.31
C PRO A 111 -13.98 27.34 0.62
N LEU A 112 -12.77 26.88 0.26
CA LEU A 112 -12.30 25.55 0.63
C LEU A 112 -11.95 25.51 2.11
N LEU A 113 -12.10 24.33 2.72
CA LEU A 113 -11.81 24.13 4.15
C LEU A 113 -10.30 24.14 4.44
N GLY A 114 -9.47 23.71 3.48
CA GLY A 114 -8.02 23.63 3.61
C GLY A 114 -7.53 22.68 4.70
N LEU A 115 -8.35 21.69 5.08
CA LEU A 115 -8.00 20.72 6.11
C LEU A 115 -7.02 19.68 5.56
N PRO A 116 -5.86 19.46 6.21
CA PRO A 116 -4.97 18.39 5.82
C PRO A 116 -5.62 17.02 6.07
N LEU A 117 -5.33 16.06 5.19
CA LEU A 117 -5.81 14.69 5.33
C LEU A 117 -5.08 14.02 6.50
N PRO A 118 -5.77 13.53 7.56
CA PRO A 118 -5.13 12.81 8.65
C PRO A 118 -4.40 11.56 8.15
N ILE A 119 -3.11 11.44 8.47
CA ILE A 119 -2.28 10.33 8.03
C ILE A 119 -2.88 9.00 8.50
N GLY A 120 -3.02 8.04 7.57
CA GLY A 120 -3.53 6.70 7.86
C GLY A 120 -5.05 6.58 8.05
N ILE A 121 -5.82 7.68 7.89
CA ILE A 121 -7.28 7.64 8.11
C ILE A 121 -7.96 6.59 7.21
N SER A 122 -7.56 6.45 5.96
CA SER A 122 -8.10 5.46 5.05
C SER A 122 -7.84 4.01 5.51
N PHE A 123 -6.69 3.77 6.16
CA PHE A 123 -6.30 2.44 6.64
C PHE A 123 -7.02 2.07 7.93
N TYR A 124 -6.95 2.93 8.96
CA TYR A 124 -7.61 2.58 10.23
C TYR A 124 -9.13 2.57 10.11
N THR A 125 -9.74 3.38 9.24
CA THR A 125 -11.18 3.31 8.95
C THR A 125 -11.56 1.95 8.37
N PHE A 126 -10.84 1.44 7.36
CA PHE A 126 -11.12 0.11 6.80
C PHE A 126 -10.87 -1.01 7.81
N GLN A 127 -9.88 -0.84 8.66
CA GLN A 127 -9.55 -1.79 9.70
C GLN A 127 -10.66 -1.86 10.76
N THR A 128 -11.13 -0.73 11.29
CA THR A 128 -12.19 -0.70 12.30
C THR A 128 -13.54 -1.10 11.71
N MET A 129 -13.86 -0.68 10.49
CA MET A 129 -15.06 -1.15 9.78
C MET A 129 -15.06 -2.67 9.60
N SER A 130 -13.92 -3.28 9.22
CA SER A 130 -13.85 -4.74 9.10
C SER A 130 -14.15 -5.44 10.43
N TYR A 131 -13.65 -4.90 11.55
CA TYR A 131 -13.93 -5.45 12.87
C TYR A 131 -15.43 -5.44 13.21
N VAL A 132 -16.12 -4.31 13.07
CA VAL A 132 -17.56 -4.25 13.41
C VAL A 132 -18.40 -5.12 12.49
N ILE A 133 -18.03 -5.25 11.20
CA ILE A 133 -18.70 -6.14 10.25
C ILE A 133 -18.44 -7.61 10.62
N ASP A 134 -17.22 -8.00 10.97
CA ASP A 134 -16.87 -9.36 11.37
C ASP A 134 -17.59 -9.75 12.67
N VAL A 135 -17.71 -8.81 13.63
CA VAL A 135 -18.51 -9.03 14.85
C VAL A 135 -19.99 -9.22 14.50
N TYR A 136 -20.56 -8.41 13.60
CA TYR A 136 -21.95 -8.56 13.18
C TYR A 136 -22.22 -9.91 12.49
N ARG A 137 -21.29 -10.36 11.62
CA ARG A 137 -21.39 -11.65 10.94
C ARG A 137 -21.21 -12.85 11.87
N GLY A 138 -20.59 -12.65 13.03
CA GLY A 138 -20.20 -13.69 13.96
C GLY A 138 -18.83 -14.33 13.65
N ASP A 139 -18.09 -13.75 12.70
CA ASP A 139 -16.75 -14.20 12.32
C ASP A 139 -15.70 -13.82 13.37
N ALA A 140 -15.99 -12.82 14.21
CA ALA A 140 -15.18 -12.41 15.36
C ALA A 140 -16.05 -12.16 16.60
N LYS A 141 -15.44 -12.28 17.78
CA LYS A 141 -16.05 -11.85 19.05
C LYS A 141 -15.69 -10.38 19.32
N ALA A 142 -16.63 -9.66 19.97
CA ALA A 142 -16.34 -8.29 20.38
C ALA A 142 -15.22 -8.24 21.42
N GLN A 143 -14.23 -7.39 21.19
CA GLN A 143 -13.12 -7.19 22.11
C GLN A 143 -13.61 -6.57 23.43
N ARG A 144 -13.20 -7.17 24.57
CA ARG A 144 -13.58 -6.73 25.91
C ARG A 144 -12.57 -5.77 26.54
N ASN A 145 -11.35 -5.76 26.04
CA ASN A 145 -10.25 -4.95 26.56
C ASN A 145 -9.92 -3.80 25.60
N ILE A 146 -10.23 -2.58 26.04
CA ILE A 146 -10.00 -1.36 25.24
C ILE A 146 -8.53 -1.14 24.89
N LEU A 147 -7.58 -1.56 25.74
CA LEU A 147 -6.16 -1.45 25.45
C LEU A 147 -5.75 -2.38 24.29
N GLN A 148 -6.24 -3.62 24.29
CA GLN A 148 -5.97 -4.57 23.18
C GLN A 148 -6.59 -4.07 21.87
N PHE A 149 -7.81 -3.52 21.93
CA PHE A 149 -8.43 -2.92 20.76
C PHE A 149 -7.69 -1.67 20.28
N GLY A 150 -7.24 -0.83 21.21
CA GLY A 150 -6.39 0.32 20.92
C GLY A 150 -5.09 -0.09 20.22
N VAL A 151 -4.41 -1.13 20.70
CA VAL A 151 -3.22 -1.69 20.01
C VAL A 151 -3.58 -2.15 18.59
N TYR A 152 -4.71 -2.86 18.41
CA TYR A 152 -5.16 -3.29 17.08
C TYR A 152 -5.26 -2.14 16.09
N VAL A 153 -5.88 -1.04 16.48
CA VAL A 153 -6.12 0.09 15.59
C VAL A 153 -4.87 0.95 15.40
N THR A 154 -4.11 1.24 16.49
CA THR A 154 -3.08 2.28 16.49
C THR A 154 -1.67 1.76 16.25
N MET A 155 -1.45 0.44 16.18
CA MET A 155 -0.13 -0.20 16.12
C MET A 155 0.74 0.40 15.00
N PHE A 156 1.81 1.11 15.36
CA PHE A 156 2.60 1.94 14.46
C PHE A 156 3.21 1.20 13.26
N PRO A 157 3.61 -0.10 13.33
CA PRO A 157 4.16 -0.77 12.17
C PRO A 157 3.21 -0.80 10.96
N GLN A 158 1.91 -0.93 11.19
CA GLN A 158 0.92 -1.06 10.12
C GLN A 158 0.13 0.21 9.83
N LEU A 159 0.02 1.13 10.82
CA LEU A 159 -0.97 2.20 10.86
C LEU A 159 -1.01 3.08 9.61
N ILE A 160 0.14 3.42 9.03
CA ILE A 160 0.24 4.40 7.95
C ILE A 160 -0.03 3.77 6.57
N ALA A 161 0.72 2.71 6.23
CA ALA A 161 0.62 2.02 4.94
C ALA A 161 1.05 0.55 5.03
N GLY A 162 0.90 -0.08 6.20
CA GLY A 162 1.09 -1.51 6.37
C GLY A 162 -0.04 -2.32 5.71
N PRO A 163 0.05 -3.65 5.73
CA PRO A 163 -1.07 -4.50 5.33
C PRO A 163 -2.31 -4.18 6.15
N ILE A 164 -3.48 -4.06 5.51
CA ILE A 164 -4.76 -3.89 6.22
C ILE A 164 -5.04 -5.19 6.98
N LEU A 165 -4.97 -5.12 8.30
CA LEU A 165 -5.16 -6.28 9.17
C LEU A 165 -6.63 -6.42 9.58
N LYS A 166 -7.18 -7.62 9.42
CA LYS A 166 -8.48 -7.96 9.98
C LYS A 166 -8.31 -8.39 11.43
N TYR A 167 -9.31 -8.09 12.26
CA TYR A 167 -9.23 -8.35 13.70
C TYR A 167 -8.97 -9.83 14.02
N HIS A 168 -9.68 -10.76 13.37
CA HIS A 168 -9.52 -12.21 13.58
C HIS A 168 -8.11 -12.73 13.25
N GLN A 169 -7.34 -12.04 12.39
CA GLN A 169 -5.97 -12.44 12.04
C GLN A 169 -4.97 -12.20 13.17
N ILE A 170 -5.24 -11.19 14.02
CA ILE A 170 -4.29 -10.78 15.06
C ILE A 170 -4.81 -10.91 16.48
N GLU A 171 -6.10 -11.23 16.67
CA GLU A 171 -6.73 -11.37 18.00
C GLU A 171 -5.91 -12.22 18.96
N LYS A 172 -5.49 -13.41 18.52
CA LYS A 172 -4.67 -14.32 19.34
C LYS A 172 -3.33 -13.70 19.76
N TYR A 173 -2.71 -12.89 18.91
CA TYR A 173 -1.43 -12.24 19.20
C TYR A 173 -1.58 -11.06 20.16
N LEU A 174 -2.77 -10.44 20.25
CA LEU A 174 -3.07 -9.42 21.24
C LEU A 174 -3.16 -10.00 22.66
N GLN A 175 -3.58 -11.25 22.77
CA GLN A 175 -3.68 -11.98 24.04
C GLN A 175 -2.37 -12.66 24.40
N GLU A 176 -1.84 -13.46 23.49
CA GLU A 176 -0.62 -14.22 23.69
C GLU A 176 0.28 -14.13 22.45
N ARG A 177 1.44 -13.54 22.62
CA ARG A 177 2.49 -13.53 21.60
C ARG A 177 3.87 -13.79 22.22
N ARG A 178 4.69 -14.45 21.43
CA ARG A 178 6.10 -14.69 21.76
C ARG A 178 6.96 -14.17 20.60
N SER A 179 8.05 -13.56 20.95
CA SER A 179 9.08 -13.17 20.02
C SER A 179 10.35 -13.94 20.41
N ASP A 180 10.75 -14.89 19.59
CA ASP A 180 12.00 -15.62 19.73
C ASP A 180 13.10 -14.98 18.88
N LEU A 181 14.33 -15.47 19.04
CA LEU A 181 15.49 -14.94 18.31
C LEU A 181 15.37 -15.13 16.80
N ASP A 182 14.70 -16.18 16.35
CA ASP A 182 14.53 -16.44 14.92
C ASP A 182 13.54 -15.44 14.30
N ALA A 183 12.42 -15.15 14.99
CA ALA A 183 11.47 -14.11 14.60
C ALA A 183 12.11 -12.72 14.58
N ILE A 184 12.93 -12.40 15.58
CA ILE A 184 13.68 -11.12 15.63
C ILE A 184 14.66 -11.04 14.47
N SER A 185 15.46 -12.09 14.22
CA SER A 185 16.41 -12.15 13.11
C SER A 185 15.72 -12.03 11.75
N TYR A 186 14.63 -12.77 11.54
CA TYR A 186 13.82 -12.65 10.33
C TYR A 186 13.26 -11.24 10.16
N GLY A 187 12.67 -10.70 11.23
CA GLY A 187 12.06 -9.37 11.20
C GLY A 187 13.06 -8.26 10.92
N ALA A 188 14.25 -8.32 11.52
CA ALA A 188 15.33 -7.36 11.28
C ALA A 188 15.80 -7.38 9.81
N LYS A 189 16.05 -8.59 9.26
CA LYS A 189 16.42 -8.74 7.84
C LYS A 189 15.33 -8.23 6.90
N ARG A 190 14.06 -8.52 7.19
CA ARG A 190 12.92 -8.06 6.42
C ARG A 190 12.78 -6.54 6.47
N PHE A 191 12.96 -5.94 7.65
CA PHE A 191 12.94 -4.49 7.84
C PHE A 191 14.04 -3.82 7.03
N VAL A 192 15.27 -4.30 7.11
CA VAL A 192 16.40 -3.75 6.35
C VAL A 192 16.20 -3.88 4.84
N THR A 193 15.66 -5.00 4.38
CA THR A 193 15.32 -5.19 2.95
C THR A 193 14.27 -4.17 2.50
N GLY A 194 13.24 -3.94 3.31
CA GLY A 194 12.21 -2.93 3.03
C GLY A 194 12.80 -1.51 3.01
N LEU A 195 13.66 -1.20 3.97
CA LEU A 195 14.36 0.09 4.02
C LEU A 195 15.23 0.31 2.78
N ALA A 196 15.97 -0.70 2.34
CA ALA A 196 16.79 -0.64 1.13
C ALA A 196 15.94 -0.43 -0.14
N LYS A 197 14.81 -1.14 -0.28
CA LYS A 197 13.84 -0.90 -1.37
C LYS A 197 13.40 0.56 -1.42
N LYS A 198 13.04 1.12 -0.26
CA LYS A 198 12.57 2.49 -0.14
C LYS A 198 13.66 3.50 -0.47
N VAL A 199 14.82 3.38 0.17
CA VAL A 199 15.86 4.41 0.13
C VAL A 199 16.72 4.31 -1.12
N LEU A 200 17.16 3.09 -1.47
CA LEU A 200 18.11 2.90 -2.58
C LEU A 200 17.42 2.82 -3.93
N LEU A 201 16.19 2.30 -4.00
CA LEU A 201 15.48 2.14 -5.27
C LEU A 201 14.39 3.19 -5.44
N ALA A 202 13.37 3.22 -4.56
CA ALA A 202 12.20 4.08 -4.77
C ALA A 202 12.55 5.57 -4.80
N ASN A 203 13.37 6.07 -3.89
CA ASN A 203 13.74 7.49 -3.84
C ASN A 203 14.49 7.92 -5.10
N ASN A 204 15.47 7.13 -5.57
CA ASN A 204 16.25 7.46 -6.76
C ASN A 204 15.43 7.36 -8.06
N LEU A 205 14.55 6.36 -8.18
CA LEU A 205 13.60 6.25 -9.29
C LEU A 205 12.58 7.40 -9.29
N GLY A 206 12.21 7.88 -8.09
CA GLY A 206 11.37 9.05 -7.94
C GLY A 206 12.03 10.34 -8.42
N LEU A 207 13.33 10.49 -8.25
CA LEU A 207 14.07 11.62 -8.83
C LEU A 207 14.01 11.58 -10.37
N LEU A 208 14.23 10.41 -10.98
CA LEU A 208 14.11 10.25 -12.43
C LEU A 208 12.69 10.57 -12.91
N TRP A 209 11.66 10.06 -12.24
CA TRP A 209 10.27 10.40 -12.55
C TRP A 209 10.01 11.90 -12.47
N THR A 210 10.45 12.56 -11.39
CA THR A 210 10.26 14.00 -11.19
C THR A 210 10.94 14.81 -12.31
N GLN A 211 12.15 14.43 -12.72
CA GLN A 211 12.86 15.09 -13.82
C GLN A 211 12.07 14.95 -15.15
N ILE A 212 11.59 13.75 -15.46
CA ILE A 212 10.87 13.49 -16.72
C ILE A 212 9.48 14.12 -16.69
N SER A 213 8.72 13.99 -15.62
CA SER A 213 7.35 14.50 -15.51
C SER A 213 7.27 16.02 -15.49
N SER A 214 8.37 16.71 -15.19
CA SER A 214 8.45 18.18 -15.25
C SER A 214 8.73 18.72 -16.66
N LEU A 215 9.04 17.88 -17.64
CA LEU A 215 9.29 18.30 -19.01
C LEU A 215 7.98 18.74 -19.69
N LYS A 216 8.11 19.72 -20.59
CA LYS A 216 7.01 20.09 -21.46
C LYS A 216 6.74 19.01 -22.51
N ASN A 217 5.51 18.96 -23.01
CA ASN A 217 5.10 17.94 -23.98
C ASN A 217 5.91 17.99 -25.29
N ASP A 218 6.36 19.18 -25.71
CA ASP A 218 7.20 19.39 -26.88
C ASP A 218 8.67 18.96 -26.72
N GLN A 219 9.07 18.55 -25.52
CA GLN A 219 10.40 18.02 -25.20
C GLN A 219 10.39 16.50 -24.94
N MET A 220 9.22 15.90 -24.81
CA MET A 220 9.04 14.52 -24.38
C MET A 220 8.97 13.57 -25.58
N SER A 221 10.06 12.87 -25.90
CA SER A 221 10.06 11.80 -26.90
C SER A 221 9.36 10.53 -26.39
N VAL A 222 8.99 9.63 -27.31
CA VAL A 222 8.36 8.34 -26.95
C VAL A 222 9.21 7.56 -25.95
N LEU A 223 10.50 7.40 -26.21
CA LEU A 223 11.41 6.70 -25.30
C LEU A 223 11.43 7.37 -23.91
N MET A 224 11.48 8.70 -23.87
CA MET A 224 11.45 9.46 -22.59
C MET A 224 10.20 9.18 -21.79
N ALA A 225 9.02 9.20 -22.44
CA ALA A 225 7.74 8.94 -21.77
C ALA A 225 7.68 7.50 -21.20
N TRP A 226 8.17 6.50 -21.95
CA TRP A 226 8.20 5.11 -21.45
C TRP A 226 9.22 4.92 -20.34
N ILE A 227 10.41 5.53 -20.39
CA ILE A 227 11.38 5.51 -19.28
C ILE A 227 10.75 6.17 -18.02
N GLY A 228 10.09 7.30 -18.18
CA GLY A 228 9.46 8.02 -17.07
C GLY A 228 8.39 7.19 -16.38
N ILE A 229 7.44 6.62 -17.14
CA ILE A 229 6.37 5.82 -16.52
C ILE A 229 6.87 4.49 -15.96
N ALA A 230 7.93 3.89 -16.53
CA ALA A 230 8.60 2.73 -15.95
C ALA A 230 9.30 3.09 -14.63
N ALA A 231 9.97 4.25 -14.56
CA ALA A 231 10.58 4.75 -13.32
C ALA A 231 9.52 4.97 -12.24
N TYR A 232 8.36 5.56 -12.58
CA TYR A 232 7.24 5.71 -11.65
C TYR A 232 6.67 4.35 -11.19
N ALA A 233 6.51 3.40 -12.11
CA ALA A 233 6.02 2.07 -11.79
C ALA A 233 6.95 1.35 -10.80
N PHE A 234 8.27 1.43 -11.00
CA PHE A 234 9.24 0.91 -10.05
C PHE A 234 9.23 1.70 -8.73
N GLN A 235 9.15 3.03 -8.79
CA GLN A 235 9.07 3.88 -7.60
C GLN A 235 7.90 3.47 -6.70
N ILE A 236 6.67 3.45 -7.23
CA ILE A 236 5.48 3.13 -6.43
C ILE A 236 5.53 1.69 -5.87
N TYR A 237 6.08 0.75 -6.64
CA TYR A 237 6.25 -0.62 -6.17
C TYR A 237 7.26 -0.73 -5.03
N PHE A 238 8.46 -0.16 -5.17
CA PHE A 238 9.48 -0.25 -4.14
C PHE A 238 9.18 0.63 -2.93
N ASP A 239 8.52 1.76 -3.12
CA ASP A 239 8.06 2.61 -2.02
C ASP A 239 7.06 1.85 -1.14
N PHE A 240 6.02 1.29 -1.74
CA PHE A 240 4.96 0.64 -1.00
C PHE A 240 5.33 -0.77 -0.53
N SER A 241 5.96 -1.60 -1.38
CA SER A 241 6.43 -2.92 -0.93
C SER A 241 7.54 -2.80 0.12
N GLY A 242 8.39 -1.77 0.03
CA GLY A 242 9.39 -1.47 1.04
C GLY A 242 8.78 -1.13 2.39
N TYR A 243 7.76 -0.29 2.41
CA TYR A 243 7.01 -0.01 3.65
C TYR A 243 6.34 -1.27 4.20
N SER A 244 5.68 -2.06 3.35
CA SER A 244 5.05 -3.32 3.77
C SER A 244 6.07 -4.30 4.35
N ASP A 245 7.27 -4.42 3.76
CA ASP A 245 8.35 -5.26 4.29
C ASP A 245 8.85 -4.76 5.65
N MET A 246 9.00 -3.44 5.81
CA MET A 246 9.36 -2.85 7.11
C MET A 246 8.27 -3.12 8.17
N ALA A 247 7.00 -2.98 7.82
CA ALA A 247 5.88 -3.26 8.70
C ALA A 247 5.81 -4.73 9.13
N ILE A 248 5.95 -5.66 8.17
CA ILE A 248 5.98 -7.11 8.42
C ILE A 248 7.19 -7.46 9.30
N GLY A 249 8.34 -6.87 9.02
CA GLY A 249 9.56 -7.06 9.80
C GLY A 249 9.40 -6.61 11.26
N LEU A 250 8.88 -5.41 11.48
CA LEU A 250 8.60 -4.89 12.82
C LEU A 250 7.51 -5.72 13.53
N GLY A 251 6.47 -6.13 12.81
CA GLY A 251 5.46 -7.05 13.32
C GLY A 251 6.07 -8.34 13.85
N ALA A 252 6.95 -8.98 13.06
CA ALA A 252 7.64 -10.21 13.46
C ALA A 252 8.52 -10.02 14.70
N ILE A 253 9.29 -8.92 14.78
CA ILE A 253 10.08 -8.59 15.96
C ILE A 253 9.21 -8.45 17.22
N LEU A 254 8.01 -7.88 17.06
CA LEU A 254 7.05 -7.70 18.16
C LEU A 254 6.21 -8.93 18.47
N GLY A 255 6.38 -10.04 17.71
CA GLY A 255 5.66 -11.31 17.87
C GLY A 255 4.32 -11.37 17.16
N PHE A 256 4.06 -10.50 16.18
CA PHE A 256 2.90 -10.54 15.29
C PHE A 256 3.25 -11.13 13.93
N HIS A 257 2.29 -11.79 13.29
CA HIS A 257 2.43 -12.25 11.91
C HIS A 257 1.49 -11.46 11.01
N PHE A 258 2.06 -10.57 10.20
CA PHE A 258 1.32 -9.80 9.22
C PHE A 258 1.31 -10.52 7.87
N PRO A 259 0.20 -10.44 7.11
CA PRO A 259 0.11 -11.04 5.79
C PRO A 259 1.01 -10.32 4.78
N GLU A 260 1.43 -11.07 3.75
CA GLU A 260 2.12 -10.47 2.60
C GLU A 260 1.19 -9.54 1.82
N ASN A 261 1.71 -8.39 1.42
CA ASN A 261 0.94 -7.39 0.65
C ASN A 261 1.33 -7.34 -0.82
N PHE A 262 2.49 -7.90 -1.18
CA PHE A 262 3.01 -7.97 -2.55
C PHE A 262 3.64 -9.33 -2.84
N ASN A 263 3.44 -9.82 -4.09
CA ASN A 263 4.04 -11.05 -4.58
C ASN A 263 4.49 -10.90 -6.04
N TYR A 264 5.57 -10.16 -6.29
CA TYR A 264 6.14 -9.94 -7.63
C TYR A 264 5.07 -9.55 -8.68
N PRO A 265 4.36 -8.42 -8.53
CA PRO A 265 3.19 -8.10 -9.35
C PRO A 265 3.51 -7.89 -10.83
N TYR A 266 4.72 -7.44 -11.18
CA TYR A 266 5.10 -7.16 -12.57
C TYR A 266 5.45 -8.39 -13.41
N ILE A 267 5.39 -9.60 -12.84
CA ILE A 267 5.45 -10.85 -13.61
C ILE A 267 4.07 -11.41 -13.95
N ALA A 268 3.00 -10.74 -13.57
CA ALA A 268 1.64 -11.17 -13.81
C ALA A 268 1.33 -11.33 -15.32
N THR A 269 0.46 -12.29 -15.63
CA THR A 269 0.08 -12.63 -17.01
C THR A 269 -1.32 -12.20 -17.38
N SER A 270 -2.03 -11.57 -16.44
CA SER A 270 -3.34 -10.94 -16.63
C SER A 270 -3.52 -9.83 -15.60
N VAL A 271 -4.45 -8.91 -15.85
CA VAL A 271 -4.81 -7.86 -14.87
C VAL A 271 -5.40 -8.49 -13.60
N THR A 272 -6.17 -9.57 -13.73
CA THR A 272 -6.67 -10.35 -12.60
C THR A 272 -5.51 -10.92 -11.77
N ASP A 273 -4.46 -11.51 -12.40
CA ASP A 273 -3.27 -12.03 -11.71
C ASP A 273 -2.47 -10.89 -11.05
N PHE A 274 -2.37 -9.72 -11.72
CA PHE A 274 -1.71 -8.54 -11.15
C PHE A 274 -2.33 -8.14 -9.80
N TRP A 275 -3.65 -8.07 -9.70
CA TRP A 275 -4.36 -7.69 -8.46
C TRP A 275 -4.37 -8.78 -7.39
N HIS A 276 -4.07 -10.01 -7.72
CA HIS A 276 -3.77 -11.06 -6.74
C HIS A 276 -2.36 -10.93 -6.14
N ARG A 277 -1.49 -10.10 -6.74
CA ARG A 277 -0.08 -9.90 -6.36
C ARG A 277 0.22 -8.49 -5.86
N TRP A 278 -0.61 -7.52 -6.21
CA TRP A 278 -0.48 -6.10 -5.82
C TRP A 278 -1.47 -5.76 -4.74
N HIS A 279 -0.99 -5.13 -3.63
CA HIS A 279 -1.82 -4.66 -2.51
C HIS A 279 -2.88 -5.68 -2.08
N ILE A 280 -2.41 -6.89 -1.77
CA ILE A 280 -3.23 -8.09 -1.52
C ILE A 280 -4.26 -7.85 -0.41
N SER A 281 -3.85 -7.14 0.65
CA SER A 281 -4.73 -6.85 1.79
C SER A 281 -5.93 -5.96 1.40
N LEU A 282 -5.73 -4.94 0.55
CA LEU A 282 -6.81 -4.09 0.03
C LEU A 282 -7.75 -4.87 -0.90
N SER A 283 -7.18 -5.62 -1.84
CA SER A 283 -7.95 -6.46 -2.78
C SER A 283 -8.81 -7.48 -2.03
N THR A 284 -8.26 -8.07 -0.96
CA THR A 284 -8.98 -9.00 -0.08
C THR A 284 -10.08 -8.28 0.69
N TRP A 285 -9.82 -7.07 1.20
CA TRP A 285 -10.82 -6.27 1.89
C TRP A 285 -12.02 -5.96 1.00
N PHE A 286 -11.81 -5.39 -0.19
CA PHE A 286 -12.89 -5.11 -1.14
C PHE A 286 -13.64 -6.37 -1.58
N LYS A 287 -12.93 -7.49 -1.76
CA LYS A 287 -13.56 -8.78 -2.08
C LYS A 287 -14.53 -9.23 -1.00
N GLU A 288 -14.12 -9.19 0.27
CA GLU A 288 -14.90 -9.76 1.38
C GLU A 288 -15.99 -8.83 1.90
N TYR A 289 -15.74 -7.52 1.91
CA TYR A 289 -16.66 -6.56 2.51
C TYR A 289 -17.54 -5.83 1.47
N VAL A 290 -17.22 -5.90 0.18
CA VAL A 290 -18.02 -5.28 -0.89
C VAL A 290 -18.46 -6.29 -1.94
N TYR A 291 -17.52 -6.98 -2.62
CA TYR A 291 -17.84 -7.82 -3.78
C TYR A 291 -18.71 -9.02 -3.40
N ILE A 292 -18.36 -9.77 -2.36
CA ILE A 292 -19.12 -10.95 -1.90
C ILE A 292 -20.53 -10.55 -1.41
N PRO A 293 -20.72 -9.52 -0.55
CA PRO A 293 -22.04 -9.06 -0.13
C PRO A 293 -22.95 -8.62 -1.28
N LEU A 294 -22.40 -8.04 -2.35
CA LEU A 294 -23.15 -7.69 -3.56
C LEU A 294 -23.60 -8.91 -4.41
N GLY A 295 -23.20 -10.12 -3.99
CA GLY A 295 -23.51 -11.39 -4.65
C GLY A 295 -22.33 -12.03 -5.39
N GLY A 296 -21.17 -11.37 -5.44
CA GLY A 296 -19.96 -11.92 -6.05
C GLY A 296 -20.19 -12.33 -7.52
N ASN A 297 -19.76 -13.56 -7.84
CA ASN A 297 -19.94 -14.19 -9.16
C ASN A 297 -21.11 -15.20 -9.22
N ARG A 298 -21.93 -15.27 -8.16
CA ARG A 298 -22.96 -16.33 -8.03
C ARG A 298 -24.31 -15.98 -8.68
N LYS A 299 -24.51 -14.70 -9.07
CA LYS A 299 -25.79 -14.17 -9.57
C LYS A 299 -25.78 -13.87 -11.08
N GLY A 300 -24.98 -14.62 -11.85
CA GLY A 300 -24.87 -14.46 -13.30
C GLY A 300 -23.89 -13.36 -13.75
N LEU A 301 -23.56 -13.33 -15.04
CA LEU A 301 -22.52 -12.50 -15.63
C LEU A 301 -22.82 -11.00 -15.51
N ALA A 302 -24.04 -10.57 -15.81
CA ALA A 302 -24.43 -9.15 -15.72
C ALA A 302 -24.25 -8.57 -14.31
N ARG A 303 -24.64 -9.35 -13.28
CA ARG A 303 -24.43 -8.95 -11.89
C ARG A 303 -22.95 -8.93 -11.52
N GLN A 304 -22.16 -9.88 -12.03
CA GLN A 304 -20.72 -9.90 -11.82
C GLN A 304 -20.05 -8.66 -12.42
N ILE A 305 -20.41 -8.26 -13.64
CA ILE A 305 -19.91 -7.05 -14.31
C ILE A 305 -20.24 -5.81 -13.47
N LEU A 306 -21.49 -5.68 -13.03
CA LEU A 306 -21.90 -4.57 -12.16
C LEU A 306 -21.09 -4.55 -10.85
N ASN A 307 -20.86 -5.70 -10.22
CA ASN A 307 -20.09 -5.81 -8.99
C ASN A 307 -18.62 -5.39 -9.21
N ILE A 308 -18.00 -5.78 -10.33
CA ILE A 308 -16.65 -5.35 -10.70
C ILE A 308 -16.62 -3.82 -10.86
N LEU A 309 -17.58 -3.26 -11.59
CA LEU A 309 -17.67 -1.82 -11.81
C LEU A 309 -17.80 -1.05 -10.48
N ILE A 310 -18.70 -1.49 -9.59
CA ILE A 310 -18.88 -0.87 -8.26
C ILE A 310 -17.59 -0.95 -7.45
N VAL A 311 -16.97 -2.12 -7.34
CA VAL A 311 -15.75 -2.31 -6.55
C VAL A 311 -14.61 -1.43 -7.05
N TRP A 312 -14.41 -1.37 -8.36
CA TRP A 312 -13.30 -0.60 -8.92
C TRP A 312 -13.54 0.91 -8.90
N THR A 313 -14.80 1.35 -9.05
CA THR A 313 -15.18 2.74 -8.80
C THR A 313 -14.87 3.13 -7.35
N LEU A 314 -15.27 2.30 -6.38
CA LEU A 314 -14.99 2.55 -4.96
C LEU A 314 -13.50 2.47 -4.65
N THR A 315 -12.75 1.56 -5.29
CA THR A 315 -11.29 1.48 -5.15
C THR A 315 -10.61 2.74 -5.66
N GLY A 316 -11.03 3.27 -6.81
CA GLY A 316 -10.54 4.54 -7.35
C GLY A 316 -10.83 5.70 -6.39
N ILE A 317 -12.07 5.84 -5.96
CA ILE A 317 -12.48 6.86 -4.97
C ILE A 317 -11.64 6.71 -3.68
N TRP A 318 -11.44 5.49 -3.17
CA TRP A 318 -10.65 5.26 -1.95
C TRP A 318 -9.21 5.74 -2.07
N HIS A 319 -8.59 5.64 -3.25
CA HIS A 319 -7.21 6.06 -3.46
C HIS A 319 -7.03 7.58 -3.36
N GLY A 320 -7.96 8.40 -3.86
CA GLY A 320 -7.78 9.84 -3.78
C GLY A 320 -9.01 10.66 -4.16
N ALA A 321 -9.02 11.92 -3.72
CA ALA A 321 -10.04 12.90 -4.04
C ALA A 321 -9.69 13.60 -5.37
N GLY A 322 -9.83 12.90 -6.47
CA GLY A 322 -9.53 13.42 -7.81
C GLY A 322 -10.18 12.58 -8.91
N TRP A 323 -10.52 13.23 -10.01
CA TRP A 323 -11.09 12.56 -11.18
C TRP A 323 -10.13 11.54 -11.81
N ASN A 324 -8.83 11.79 -11.73
CA ASN A 324 -7.77 10.88 -12.16
C ASN A 324 -7.85 9.52 -11.48
N PHE A 325 -8.11 9.47 -10.17
CA PHE A 325 -8.28 8.20 -9.43
C PHE A 325 -9.56 7.45 -9.81
N LEU A 326 -10.64 8.19 -10.10
CA LEU A 326 -11.86 7.57 -10.64
C LEU A 326 -11.59 6.93 -12.00
N PHE A 327 -10.93 7.66 -12.92
CA PHE A 327 -10.56 7.12 -14.23
C PHE A 327 -9.60 5.95 -14.13
N TRP A 328 -8.65 5.97 -13.20
CA TRP A 328 -7.77 4.86 -12.90
C TRP A 328 -8.56 3.61 -12.46
N GLY A 329 -9.52 3.76 -11.57
CA GLY A 329 -10.39 2.66 -11.14
C GLY A 329 -11.23 2.10 -12.29
N LEU A 330 -11.86 2.98 -13.10
CA LEU A 330 -12.64 2.57 -14.27
C LEU A 330 -11.80 1.89 -15.36
N TRP A 331 -10.53 2.31 -15.54
CA TRP A 331 -9.57 1.63 -16.41
C TRP A 331 -9.38 0.16 -16.02
N PHE A 332 -9.14 -0.11 -14.75
CA PHE A 332 -9.04 -1.50 -14.28
C PHE A 332 -10.36 -2.26 -14.34
N ALA A 333 -11.49 -1.60 -14.05
CA ALA A 333 -12.80 -2.21 -14.24
C ALA A 333 -13.01 -2.69 -15.68
N LEU A 334 -12.66 -1.84 -16.66
CA LEU A 334 -12.76 -2.17 -18.08
C LEU A 334 -11.98 -3.46 -18.42
N PHE A 335 -10.69 -3.51 -18.09
CA PHE A 335 -9.85 -4.65 -18.45
C PHE A 335 -10.23 -5.93 -17.69
N LEU A 336 -10.65 -5.84 -16.43
CA LEU A 336 -11.16 -6.98 -15.69
C LEU A 336 -12.48 -7.50 -16.26
N ILE A 337 -13.36 -6.62 -16.76
CA ILE A 337 -14.58 -7.02 -17.45
C ILE A 337 -14.22 -7.70 -18.79
N LEU A 338 -13.31 -7.14 -19.57
CA LEU A 338 -12.86 -7.76 -20.82
C LEU A 338 -12.22 -9.13 -20.58
N GLU A 339 -11.42 -9.30 -19.51
CA GLU A 339 -10.89 -10.61 -19.13
C GLU A 339 -12.00 -11.60 -18.74
N LYS A 340 -13.11 -11.14 -18.15
CA LYS A 340 -14.25 -12.00 -17.84
C LYS A 340 -15.07 -12.37 -19.08
N LEU A 341 -15.19 -11.47 -20.05
CA LEU A 341 -16.01 -11.70 -21.23
C LEU A 341 -15.31 -12.64 -22.24
N PHE A 342 -14.04 -12.40 -22.57
CA PHE A 342 -13.35 -13.17 -23.61
C PHE A 342 -11.82 -13.16 -23.49
N LEU A 343 -11.21 -12.06 -23.02
CA LEU A 343 -9.77 -11.89 -23.08
C LEU A 343 -9.02 -12.88 -22.17
N GLY A 344 -9.62 -13.26 -21.03
CA GLY A 344 -9.04 -14.23 -20.10
C GLY A 344 -8.82 -15.61 -20.74
N GLU A 345 -9.75 -16.07 -21.58
CA GLU A 345 -9.59 -17.34 -22.30
C GLU A 345 -8.51 -17.24 -23.40
N LEU A 346 -8.44 -16.09 -24.10
CA LEU A 346 -7.37 -15.85 -25.08
C LEU A 346 -5.99 -15.85 -24.41
N LEU A 347 -5.85 -15.19 -23.27
CA LEU A 347 -4.59 -15.11 -22.52
C LEU A 347 -4.14 -16.47 -21.95
N LYS A 348 -5.06 -17.34 -21.54
CA LYS A 348 -4.72 -18.70 -21.08
C LYS A 348 -4.11 -19.57 -22.18
N ASN A 349 -4.57 -19.38 -23.41
CA ASN A 349 -4.11 -20.15 -24.58
C ASN A 349 -2.92 -19.50 -25.29
N ALA A 350 -2.56 -18.25 -24.95
CA ALA A 350 -1.43 -17.54 -25.53
C ALA A 350 -0.11 -17.87 -24.79
N PRO A 351 1.05 -17.74 -25.46
CA PRO A 351 2.34 -17.79 -24.78
C PRO A 351 2.42 -16.78 -23.64
N VAL A 352 3.05 -17.16 -22.52
CA VAL A 352 3.19 -16.36 -21.29
C VAL A 352 3.69 -14.94 -21.54
N VAL A 353 4.57 -14.76 -22.55
CA VAL A 353 5.12 -13.46 -22.92
C VAL A 353 4.01 -12.48 -23.34
N PHE A 354 3.03 -12.94 -24.13
CA PHE A 354 1.91 -12.08 -24.56
C PHE A 354 1.06 -11.61 -23.35
N GLY A 355 0.77 -12.51 -22.41
CA GLY A 355 0.08 -12.14 -21.18
C GLY A 355 0.84 -11.12 -20.36
N ARG A 356 2.16 -11.26 -20.26
CA ARG A 356 3.01 -10.28 -19.54
C ARG A 356 3.05 -8.92 -20.24
N VAL A 357 3.27 -8.89 -21.56
CA VAL A 357 3.28 -7.64 -22.33
C VAL A 357 1.94 -6.92 -22.22
N TYR A 358 0.83 -7.64 -22.42
CA TYR A 358 -0.52 -7.11 -22.23
C TYR A 358 -0.68 -6.50 -20.82
N THR A 359 -0.38 -7.27 -19.77
CA THR A 359 -0.57 -6.82 -18.38
C THR A 359 0.30 -5.62 -18.06
N LEU A 360 1.58 -5.66 -18.43
CA LEU A 360 2.49 -4.53 -18.20
C LEU A 360 2.05 -3.28 -18.94
N THR A 361 1.60 -3.39 -20.19
CA THR A 361 1.09 -2.23 -20.96
C THR A 361 -0.13 -1.62 -20.27
N VAL A 362 -1.12 -2.44 -19.88
CA VAL A 362 -2.32 -1.97 -19.16
C VAL A 362 -1.95 -1.30 -17.84
N VAL A 363 -1.03 -1.90 -17.08
CA VAL A 363 -0.60 -1.37 -15.78
C VAL A 363 0.23 -0.10 -15.94
N LEU A 364 1.16 -0.02 -16.87
CA LEU A 364 1.98 1.19 -17.10
C LEU A 364 1.11 2.37 -17.54
N ILE A 365 0.16 2.15 -18.44
CA ILE A 365 -0.81 3.19 -18.82
C ILE A 365 -1.66 3.62 -17.61
N SER A 366 -2.08 2.68 -16.77
CA SER A 366 -2.85 3.00 -15.57
C SER A 366 -2.09 3.92 -14.61
N TRP A 367 -0.76 3.73 -14.52
CA TRP A 367 0.07 4.58 -13.67
C TRP A 367 0.15 6.03 -14.16
N VAL A 368 -0.11 6.33 -15.44
CA VAL A 368 -0.23 7.72 -15.94
C VAL A 368 -1.42 8.41 -15.29
N PHE A 369 -2.58 7.73 -15.23
CA PHE A 369 -3.76 8.27 -14.52
C PHE A 369 -3.50 8.46 -13.03
N PHE A 370 -2.72 7.58 -12.42
CA PHE A 370 -2.44 7.63 -10.99
C PHE A 370 -1.42 8.72 -10.62
N ALA A 371 -0.43 8.95 -11.49
CA ALA A 371 0.68 9.88 -11.24
C ALA A 371 0.35 11.34 -11.52
N LEU A 372 -0.56 11.61 -12.47
CA LEU A 372 -0.89 12.94 -12.95
C LEU A 372 -2.32 13.31 -12.56
N GLU A 373 -2.51 14.53 -12.03
CA GLU A 373 -3.80 14.95 -11.50
C GLU A 373 -4.72 15.58 -12.54
N LYS A 374 -4.13 16.34 -13.50
CA LYS A 374 -4.93 17.11 -14.45
C LYS A 374 -5.19 16.33 -15.74
N PRO A 375 -6.44 16.28 -16.22
CA PRO A 375 -6.78 15.55 -17.46
C PRO A 375 -5.94 15.96 -18.67
N GLY A 376 -5.61 17.25 -18.79
CA GLY A 376 -4.74 17.76 -19.86
C GLY A 376 -3.32 17.22 -19.81
N GLU A 377 -2.74 17.08 -18.61
CA GLU A 377 -1.40 16.50 -18.41
C GLU A 377 -1.41 15.00 -18.73
N ILE A 378 -2.46 14.27 -18.30
CA ILE A 378 -2.66 12.86 -18.62
C ILE A 378 -2.71 12.65 -20.13
N LEU A 379 -3.54 13.44 -20.83
CA LEU A 379 -3.68 13.32 -22.28
C LEU A 379 -2.36 13.63 -22.99
N ALA A 380 -1.67 14.71 -22.60
CA ALA A 380 -0.39 15.10 -23.17
C ALA A 380 0.68 14.01 -22.98
N TYR A 381 0.73 13.41 -21.77
CA TYR A 381 1.68 12.33 -21.51
C TYR A 381 1.37 11.07 -22.35
N LEU A 382 0.10 10.69 -22.46
CA LEU A 382 -0.32 9.60 -23.33
C LEU A 382 0.00 9.87 -24.81
N GLN A 383 -0.22 11.11 -25.28
CA GLN A 383 0.19 11.51 -26.64
C GLN A 383 1.70 11.32 -26.86
N ALA A 384 2.52 11.71 -25.89
CA ALA A 384 3.96 11.51 -25.95
C ALA A 384 4.34 10.01 -25.96
N MET A 385 3.72 9.18 -25.14
CA MET A 385 3.96 7.71 -25.12
C MET A 385 3.72 7.05 -26.48
N PHE A 386 2.77 7.55 -27.26
CA PHE A 386 2.40 6.99 -28.56
C PHE A 386 2.90 7.81 -29.76
N GLY A 387 3.77 8.82 -29.52
CA GLY A 387 4.39 9.63 -30.58
C GLY A 387 3.44 10.61 -31.27
N LEU A 388 2.32 10.96 -30.62
CA LEU A 388 1.29 11.85 -31.17
C LEU A 388 1.57 13.34 -30.89
N ASN A 389 2.66 13.64 -30.20
CA ASN A 389 3.08 15.03 -29.87
C ASN A 389 4.11 15.59 -30.86
N GLY A 390 4.52 14.86 -31.88
CA GLY A 390 5.43 15.34 -32.93
C GLY A 390 6.92 15.37 -32.57
N VAL A 391 7.34 14.93 -31.36
CA VAL A 391 8.75 14.99 -30.91
C VAL A 391 9.61 13.85 -31.46
N GLY A 392 8.98 12.79 -31.94
CA GLY A 392 9.67 11.63 -32.47
C GLY A 392 9.99 10.54 -31.42
N LEU A 393 10.65 9.46 -31.89
CA LEU A 393 10.88 8.25 -31.06
C LEU A 393 11.89 8.49 -29.94
N THR A 394 12.95 9.28 -30.19
CA THR A 394 14.00 9.54 -29.19
C THR A 394 14.57 10.95 -29.41
N ASN A 395 15.28 11.46 -28.41
CA ASN A 395 16.06 12.69 -28.46
C ASN A 395 17.31 12.56 -27.58
N THR A 396 18.22 13.53 -27.67
CA THR A 396 19.50 13.52 -26.91
C THR A 396 19.27 13.43 -25.41
N GLN A 397 18.24 14.10 -24.88
CA GLN A 397 17.92 14.08 -23.45
C GLN A 397 17.43 12.70 -22.99
N ALA A 398 16.64 11.99 -23.81
CA ALA A 398 16.21 10.61 -23.51
C ALA A 398 17.38 9.63 -23.44
N MET A 399 18.33 9.79 -24.37
CA MET A 399 19.55 8.96 -24.38
C MET A 399 20.43 9.27 -23.17
N PHE A 400 20.57 10.54 -22.80
CA PHE A 400 21.36 10.97 -21.64
C PHE A 400 20.77 10.38 -20.35
N LEU A 401 19.50 10.65 -20.04
CA LEU A 401 18.84 10.15 -18.82
C LEU A 401 18.75 8.62 -18.82
N GLY A 402 18.47 8.00 -19.98
CA GLY A 402 18.47 6.55 -20.11
C GLY A 402 19.81 5.91 -19.73
N ASN A 403 20.93 6.50 -20.16
CA ASN A 403 22.25 6.03 -19.82
C ASN A 403 22.65 6.32 -18.35
N GLU A 404 22.33 7.52 -17.86
CA GLU A 404 22.61 7.92 -16.47
C GLU A 404 21.96 6.97 -15.47
N TYR A 405 20.69 6.60 -15.70
CA TYR A 405 19.91 5.74 -14.80
C TYR A 405 19.90 4.27 -15.21
N LEU A 406 20.62 3.87 -16.25
CA LEU A 406 20.59 2.50 -16.82
C LEU A 406 20.84 1.43 -15.75
N VAL A 407 21.87 1.60 -14.95
CA VAL A 407 22.25 0.63 -13.91
C VAL A 407 21.15 0.51 -12.87
N LEU A 408 20.57 1.63 -12.43
CA LEU A 408 19.45 1.66 -11.47
C LEU A 408 18.21 0.98 -12.05
N LEU A 409 17.85 1.24 -13.31
CA LEU A 409 16.71 0.61 -13.98
C LEU A 409 16.90 -0.91 -14.14
N ILE A 410 18.12 -1.38 -14.45
CA ILE A 410 18.43 -2.82 -14.51
C ILE A 410 18.31 -3.46 -13.11
N ILE A 411 18.86 -2.83 -12.09
CA ILE A 411 18.75 -3.32 -10.70
C ILE A 411 17.27 -3.38 -10.27
N ALA A 412 16.49 -2.35 -10.56
CA ALA A 412 15.06 -2.30 -10.27
C ALA A 412 14.30 -3.42 -11.00
N LEU A 413 14.58 -3.63 -12.28
CA LEU A 413 13.97 -4.71 -13.05
C LEU A 413 14.30 -6.09 -12.45
N VAL A 414 15.57 -6.36 -12.14
CA VAL A 414 15.98 -7.62 -11.51
C VAL A 414 15.34 -7.80 -10.14
N ALA A 415 15.24 -6.75 -9.32
CA ALA A 415 14.61 -6.78 -8.00
C ALA A 415 13.07 -7.00 -8.05
N CYS A 416 12.43 -6.71 -9.18
CA CYS A 416 11.01 -7.04 -9.42
C CYS A 416 10.78 -8.51 -9.73
N LEU A 417 11.83 -9.30 -10.01
CA LEU A 417 11.74 -10.71 -10.39
C LEU A 417 11.98 -11.64 -9.19
N PRO A 418 11.39 -12.84 -9.17
CA PRO A 418 11.60 -13.81 -8.09
C PRO A 418 12.99 -14.48 -8.11
N GLY A 419 13.87 -14.07 -9.03
CA GLY A 419 15.19 -14.69 -9.22
C GLY A 419 16.04 -14.71 -7.95
N GLY A 420 16.04 -13.61 -7.19
CA GLY A 420 16.77 -13.53 -5.92
C GLY A 420 16.26 -14.51 -4.87
N SER A 421 14.95 -14.61 -4.69
CA SER A 421 14.35 -15.55 -3.74
C SER A 421 14.56 -17.00 -4.15
N LEU A 422 14.49 -17.31 -5.46
CA LEU A 422 14.77 -18.63 -5.99
C LEU A 422 16.24 -19.02 -5.81
N LEU A 423 17.18 -18.08 -6.01
CA LEU A 423 18.60 -18.30 -5.77
C LEU A 423 18.86 -18.58 -4.27
N ILE A 424 18.33 -17.78 -3.38
CA ILE A 424 18.44 -17.99 -1.93
C ILE A 424 17.90 -19.36 -1.55
N HIS A 425 16.72 -19.74 -2.07
CA HIS A 425 16.14 -21.06 -1.81
C HIS A 425 17.05 -22.20 -2.31
N ARG A 426 17.64 -22.09 -3.51
CA ARG A 426 18.57 -23.08 -4.05
C ARG A 426 19.84 -23.18 -3.21
N LEU A 427 20.42 -22.06 -2.80
CA LEU A 427 21.62 -22.04 -1.94
C LEU A 427 21.34 -22.66 -0.57
N LYS A 428 20.21 -22.33 0.03
CA LYS A 428 19.77 -22.86 1.35
C LYS A 428 19.47 -24.37 1.29
N SER A 429 18.92 -24.86 0.20
CA SER A 429 18.60 -26.29 0.00
C SER A 429 19.78 -27.12 -0.53
N SER A 430 20.89 -26.48 -0.88
CA SER A 430 22.06 -27.18 -1.40
C SER A 430 22.73 -28.02 -0.32
N LYS A 431 23.06 -29.26 -0.68
CA LYS A 431 23.85 -30.18 0.16
C LYS A 431 25.36 -29.95 0.05
N THR A 432 25.80 -29.09 -0.88
CA THR A 432 27.23 -28.79 -1.09
C THR A 432 27.74 -27.78 -0.06
N GLY A 433 28.90 -28.07 0.54
CA GLY A 433 29.52 -27.19 1.56
C GLY A 433 29.78 -25.76 1.07
N PRO A 434 30.29 -25.51 -0.15
CA PRO A 434 30.52 -24.17 -0.65
C PRO A 434 29.27 -23.34 -0.86
N ALA A 435 28.18 -23.92 -1.37
CA ALA A 435 26.92 -23.21 -1.57
C ALA A 435 26.24 -22.83 -0.24
N MET A 436 26.26 -23.72 0.75
CA MET A 436 25.78 -23.43 2.10
C MET A 436 26.66 -22.38 2.80
N ALA A 437 27.98 -22.40 2.62
CA ALA A 437 28.88 -21.37 3.14
C ALA A 437 28.56 -20.00 2.53
N LEU A 438 28.38 -19.92 1.21
CA LEU A 438 27.96 -18.69 0.51
C LEU A 438 26.64 -18.16 1.03
N TYR A 439 25.66 -19.05 1.24
CA TYR A 439 24.38 -18.67 1.82
C TYR A 439 24.55 -18.07 3.22
N ARG A 440 25.30 -18.75 4.12
CA ARG A 440 25.53 -18.28 5.51
C ARG A 440 26.26 -16.94 5.59
N VAL A 441 27.24 -16.71 4.72
CA VAL A 441 27.95 -15.44 4.63
C VAL A 441 27.02 -14.35 4.07
N GLY A 442 26.35 -14.63 2.94
CA GLY A 442 25.43 -13.70 2.30
C GLY A 442 24.26 -13.30 3.21
N GLU A 443 23.71 -14.23 3.98
CA GLU A 443 22.61 -13.99 4.92
C GLU A 443 22.98 -12.98 6.03
N LYS A 444 24.26 -12.81 6.35
CA LYS A 444 24.75 -11.84 7.35
C LYS A 444 25.26 -10.57 6.69
N VAL A 445 26.07 -10.71 5.64
CA VAL A 445 26.76 -9.58 5.00
C VAL A 445 25.81 -8.70 4.21
N ILE A 446 24.87 -9.29 3.44
CA ILE A 446 23.97 -8.52 2.58
C ILE A 446 23.07 -7.57 3.40
N PRO A 447 22.36 -8.00 4.46
CA PRO A 447 21.57 -7.08 5.26
C PRO A 447 22.43 -5.99 5.94
N ALA A 448 23.61 -6.31 6.41
CA ALA A 448 24.51 -5.31 7.00
C ALA A 448 24.96 -4.26 5.98
N ALA A 449 25.36 -4.67 4.78
CA ALA A 449 25.71 -3.77 3.70
C ALA A 449 24.52 -2.90 3.25
N LEU A 450 23.34 -3.49 3.10
CA LEU A 450 22.12 -2.76 2.74
C LEU A 450 21.74 -1.73 3.82
N LEU A 451 21.91 -2.06 5.10
CA LEU A 451 21.65 -1.11 6.19
C LEU A 451 22.61 0.07 6.14
N ILE A 452 23.94 -0.20 6.02
CA ILE A 452 24.95 0.85 5.96
C ILE A 452 24.71 1.79 4.77
N LEU A 453 24.45 1.23 3.57
CA LEU A 453 24.16 2.02 2.39
C LEU A 453 22.87 2.83 2.56
N SER A 454 21.80 2.21 3.09
CA SER A 454 20.55 2.93 3.32
C SER A 454 20.71 4.07 4.31
N VAL A 455 21.47 3.88 5.39
CA VAL A 455 21.75 4.94 6.37
C VAL A 455 22.58 6.06 5.73
N ALA A 456 23.60 5.73 4.96
CA ALA A 456 24.39 6.73 4.23
C ALA A 456 23.52 7.60 3.33
N TYR A 457 22.65 6.98 2.53
CA TYR A 457 21.70 7.70 1.68
C TYR A 457 20.66 8.53 2.46
N ILE A 458 20.17 8.05 3.62
CA ILE A 458 19.22 8.81 4.46
C ILE A 458 19.88 10.05 5.05
N VAL A 459 21.16 9.98 5.40
CA VAL A 459 21.90 11.10 5.98
C VAL A 459 22.24 12.15 4.91
N ASP A 460 22.57 11.71 3.69
CA ASP A 460 22.97 12.58 2.57
C ASP A 460 21.75 13.20 1.85
N ALA A 461 20.65 12.44 1.69
CA ALA A 461 19.55 12.83 0.85
C ALA A 461 18.54 13.74 1.55
N SER A 462 18.28 14.91 0.94
CA SER A 462 17.13 15.78 1.28
C SER A 462 15.79 15.26 0.72
N TYR A 463 15.82 14.39 -0.30
CA TYR A 463 14.64 13.85 -0.97
C TYR A 463 14.24 12.49 -0.37
N ASN A 464 13.20 12.47 0.43
CA ASN A 464 12.65 11.25 1.02
C ASN A 464 11.11 11.29 1.04
N PRO A 465 10.45 11.37 -0.14
CA PRO A 465 9.01 11.40 -0.22
C PRO A 465 8.44 10.03 0.14
N PHE A 466 7.23 10.02 0.68
CA PHE A 466 6.44 8.82 0.80
C PHE A 466 5.16 9.04 -0.01
N LEU A 467 5.03 8.32 -1.14
CA LEU A 467 3.94 8.54 -2.10
C LEU A 467 2.56 8.37 -1.46
N TYR A 468 2.42 7.46 -0.50
CA TYR A 468 1.15 7.18 0.17
C TYR A 468 0.64 8.32 1.07
N PHE A 469 1.44 9.33 1.38
CA PHE A 469 0.94 10.53 2.08
C PHE A 469 0.13 11.47 1.18
N ARG A 470 0.14 11.21 -0.13
CA ARG A 470 -0.63 12.00 -1.11
C ARG A 470 -2.03 11.43 -1.36
N PHE A 471 -2.35 10.22 -0.83
CA PHE A 471 -3.58 9.50 -1.17
C PHE A 471 -4.52 9.28 0.02
#